data_56a80512db5c4c5e82c567685d882e99
#
_entry.id   56a80512db5c4c5e82c567685d882e99
#
_cell.length_a   1.000
_cell.length_b   1.000
_cell.length_c   1.000
_cell.angle_alpha   90.00
_cell.angle_beta   90.00
_cell.angle_gamma   90.00
#
_symmetry.space_group_name_H-M   'P 1'
#
loop_
_entity.id
_entity.type
_entity.pdbx_description
1 polymer ?
#
loop_
_entity_poly.entity_id
_entity_poly.type
_entity_poly.pdbx_seq_one_letter_code
_entity_poly.pdbx_strand_id
1 'polypeptide(L)'
;MQGQTQSISFDGREIRLTTGRYAPQAGGSVMMECGDTAVLVTATRSTGREGIDFLPLICDYEERLYAAGRIPGSFMRREGRPPERATLIARLIDRPMRPLFPSWMRDDLQIVATCLSLDERVPADVLAVTGASMATLLAGIPFQGPMAAVRVGLLGDDFVLNPSYREIERGDLDLVVAGTPDGVVMVEAGANQLPEGDVIEAIDFGYEAVCELIKAQQTILKDAGIKQVQPEPPTQDQDTKLSTYLEKNCSKSIGEVLKQFEQTKAERDSKLDAIKAKTAEAIDSLKEDDAVRKSVNANSKVLSNNFKALTKKLMREQIIKQGKRVDGRKLDEVRTITSAAGVLPKRVHGSGLFQRGLTQVLSTATLGTPSDAQEMDDLNPGPEKTYLHHYNFPPYSVGETRPMRSPGRREVGHGSLAERAIIPVLPPKDTFPYVLRVVSEVLSSNGSTSMGSVCGSTLALMDAGVPLKAPV
;
A
#
# COMPACT_ATOMS: atom_id res chain seq x y z
N MET A 1 31.66 -8.13 17.94
CA MET A 1 31.78 -7.45 16.63
C MET A 1 31.63 -5.97 16.89
N GLN A 2 32.61 -5.16 16.48
CA GLN A 2 32.48 -3.71 16.54
C GLN A 2 31.67 -3.28 15.32
N GLY A 3 30.42 -2.86 15.52
CA GLY A 3 29.61 -2.24 14.47
C GLY A 3 30.08 -0.80 14.23
N GLN A 4 29.69 -0.24 13.10
CA GLN A 4 29.86 1.19 12.80
C GLN A 4 28.58 1.90 13.20
N THR A 5 28.70 2.97 14.00
CA THR A 5 27.57 3.83 14.38
C THR A 5 27.81 5.21 13.78
N GLN A 6 26.81 5.73 13.11
CA GLN A 6 26.79 7.08 12.54
C GLN A 6 25.55 7.81 13.04
N SER A 7 25.66 9.12 13.21
CA SER A 7 24.58 9.98 13.72
C SER A 7 24.16 10.98 12.67
N ILE A 8 22.88 11.23 12.61
CA ILE A 8 22.23 12.29 11.83
C ILE A 8 21.57 13.26 12.80
N SER A 9 21.90 14.53 12.71
CA SER A 9 21.09 15.57 13.37
C SER A 9 19.91 15.92 12.47
N PHE A 10 18.71 15.69 12.96
CA PHE A 10 17.48 15.91 12.21
C PHE A 10 16.39 16.46 13.13
N ASP A 11 15.84 17.62 12.77
CA ASP A 11 14.78 18.30 13.54
C ASP A 11 15.09 18.40 15.04
N GLY A 12 16.30 18.84 15.37
CA GLY A 12 16.77 18.98 16.76
C GLY A 12 16.95 17.67 17.53
N ARG A 13 16.78 16.52 16.89
CA ARG A 13 16.97 15.18 17.46
C ARG A 13 18.15 14.47 16.80
N GLU A 14 18.79 13.59 17.55
CA GLU A 14 19.83 12.71 17.00
C GLU A 14 19.23 11.38 16.58
N ILE A 15 19.39 11.02 15.32
CA ILE A 15 19.08 9.69 14.80
C ILE A 15 20.40 8.92 14.64
N ARG A 16 20.55 7.81 15.36
CA ARG A 16 21.72 6.94 15.27
C ARG A 16 21.44 5.72 14.43
N LEU A 17 22.37 5.40 13.54
CA LEU A 17 22.33 4.22 12.68
C LEU A 17 23.53 3.34 13.00
N THR A 18 23.28 2.15 13.52
CA THR A 18 24.32 1.16 13.80
C THR A 18 24.23 0.00 12.82
N THR A 19 25.31 -0.23 12.05
CA THR A 19 25.41 -1.31 11.05
C THR A 19 26.49 -2.30 11.41
N GLY A 20 26.43 -3.54 10.89
CA GLY A 20 27.44 -4.58 11.08
C GLY A 20 27.53 -5.19 12.49
N ARG A 21 26.69 -4.78 13.42
CA ARG A 21 26.67 -5.30 14.80
C ARG A 21 25.58 -6.35 15.03
N TYR A 22 24.43 -6.15 14.46
CA TYR A 22 23.23 -6.97 14.68
C TYR A 22 22.89 -7.77 13.43
N ALA A 23 22.25 -8.94 13.59
CA ALA A 23 21.79 -9.80 12.52
C ALA A 23 22.85 -10.08 11.40
N PRO A 24 24.02 -10.64 11.73
CA PRO A 24 25.15 -10.78 10.79
C PRO A 24 24.89 -11.76 9.64
N GLN A 25 23.81 -12.54 9.67
CA GLN A 25 23.40 -13.43 8.58
C GLN A 25 22.41 -12.81 7.62
N ALA A 26 21.82 -11.66 7.96
CA ALA A 26 20.98 -10.91 7.02
C ALA A 26 21.84 -10.31 5.91
N GLY A 27 21.30 -10.17 4.72
CA GLY A 27 22.00 -9.51 3.61
C GLY A 27 22.41 -8.07 3.96
N GLY A 28 21.53 -7.34 4.64
CA GLY A 28 21.77 -6.02 5.22
C GLY A 28 20.99 -5.84 6.51
N SER A 29 21.58 -5.12 7.46
CA SER A 29 20.93 -4.83 8.74
C SER A 29 21.34 -3.46 9.27
N VAL A 30 20.39 -2.77 9.90
CA VAL A 30 20.60 -1.49 10.57
C VAL A 30 19.75 -1.41 11.83
N MET A 31 20.36 -0.95 12.92
CA MET A 31 19.64 -0.49 14.11
C MET A 31 19.42 1.02 13.96
N MET A 32 18.18 1.44 13.91
CA MET A 32 17.77 2.84 13.91
C MET A 32 17.36 3.23 15.33
N GLU A 33 17.97 4.28 15.86
CA GLU A 33 17.68 4.76 17.23
C GLU A 33 17.41 6.25 17.19
N CYS A 34 16.39 6.69 17.92
CA CYS A 34 16.10 8.11 18.15
C CYS A 34 15.45 8.26 19.54
N GLY A 35 16.06 9.04 20.43
CA GLY A 35 15.69 9.01 21.84
C GLY A 35 15.82 7.60 22.39
N ASP A 36 14.79 7.11 23.09
CA ASP A 36 14.71 5.75 23.62
C ASP A 36 13.99 4.78 22.66
N THR A 37 13.62 5.22 21.45
CA THR A 37 13.07 4.34 20.43
C THR A 37 14.19 3.66 19.63
N ALA A 38 14.14 2.33 19.50
CA ALA A 38 15.08 1.52 18.75
C ALA A 38 14.36 0.48 17.87
N VAL A 39 14.69 0.50 16.57
CA VAL A 39 14.12 -0.41 15.57
C VAL A 39 15.25 -1.12 14.83
N LEU A 40 15.30 -2.44 14.93
CA LEU A 40 16.19 -3.26 14.11
C LEU A 40 15.51 -3.56 12.78
N VAL A 41 16.14 -3.17 11.67
CA VAL A 41 15.63 -3.46 10.33
C VAL A 41 16.63 -4.33 9.57
N THR A 42 16.13 -5.40 8.96
CA THR A 42 16.90 -6.34 8.16
C THR A 42 16.31 -6.49 6.77
N ALA A 43 17.17 -6.68 5.78
CA ALA A 43 16.79 -7.03 4.42
C ALA A 43 17.54 -8.29 3.98
N THR A 44 16.79 -9.26 3.47
CA THR A 44 17.33 -10.55 3.02
C THR A 44 16.79 -10.87 1.63
N ARG A 45 17.67 -11.37 0.76
CA ARG A 45 17.36 -11.81 -0.60
C ARG A 45 17.71 -13.26 -0.75
N SER A 46 16.84 -14.04 -1.37
CA SER A 46 17.12 -15.41 -1.78
C SER A 46 16.70 -15.63 -3.23
N THR A 47 17.23 -16.69 -3.86
CA THR A 47 16.89 -17.04 -5.24
C THR A 47 15.40 -17.25 -5.39
N GLY A 48 14.81 -16.58 -6.38
CA GLY A 48 13.39 -16.67 -6.67
C GLY A 48 12.97 -18.06 -7.13
N ARG A 49 11.70 -18.35 -6.97
CA ARG A 49 11.08 -19.61 -7.43
C ARG A 49 10.79 -19.54 -8.92
N GLU A 50 10.97 -20.66 -9.64
CA GLU A 50 10.64 -20.75 -11.06
C GLU A 50 9.15 -20.46 -11.33
N GLY A 51 8.87 -19.81 -12.43
CA GLY A 51 7.51 -19.55 -12.91
C GLY A 51 6.76 -18.40 -12.23
N ILE A 52 7.41 -17.61 -11.37
CA ILE A 52 6.84 -16.40 -10.78
C ILE A 52 6.95 -15.21 -11.74
N ASP A 53 5.87 -14.44 -11.88
CA ASP A 53 5.80 -13.27 -12.77
C ASP A 53 5.72 -11.92 -12.02
N PHE A 54 5.84 -11.93 -10.70
CA PHE A 54 5.84 -10.77 -9.83
C PHE A 54 7.03 -10.79 -8.87
N LEU A 55 7.29 -9.66 -8.21
CA LEU A 55 8.28 -9.57 -7.13
C LEU A 55 7.70 -10.13 -5.82
N PRO A 56 8.20 -11.24 -5.28
CA PRO A 56 7.76 -11.76 -3.98
C PRO A 56 8.42 -10.96 -2.84
N LEU A 57 7.93 -9.74 -2.62
CA LEU A 57 8.37 -8.90 -1.51
C LEU A 57 7.47 -9.12 -0.30
N ILE A 58 8.09 -9.44 0.83
CA ILE A 58 7.45 -9.54 2.14
C ILE A 58 8.05 -8.44 3.02
N CYS A 59 7.21 -7.55 3.53
CA CYS A 59 7.60 -6.58 4.55
C CYS A 59 6.86 -6.93 5.84
N ASP A 60 7.58 -7.16 6.92
CA ASP A 60 7.02 -7.45 8.23
C ASP A 60 7.43 -6.36 9.21
N TYR A 61 6.50 -5.98 10.08
CA TYR A 61 6.77 -5.15 11.24
C TYR A 61 6.36 -5.92 12.48
N GLU A 62 7.28 -6.07 13.41
CA GLU A 62 7.10 -6.86 14.61
C GLU A 62 7.11 -5.95 15.83
N GLU A 63 6.00 -5.92 16.55
CA GLU A 63 5.90 -5.27 17.85
C GLU A 63 6.22 -6.27 18.95
N ARG A 64 7.13 -5.88 19.82
CA ARG A 64 7.48 -6.65 21.03
C ARG A 64 7.04 -5.85 22.25
N LEU A 65 6.10 -6.37 23.04
CA LEU A 65 5.55 -5.64 24.19
C LEU A 65 6.62 -5.29 25.24
N TYR A 66 7.73 -6.03 25.28
CA TYR A 66 8.88 -5.65 26.10
C TYR A 66 9.50 -4.30 25.70
N ALA A 67 9.30 -3.84 24.45
CA ALA A 67 9.76 -2.53 24.00
C ALA A 67 9.14 -1.37 24.80
N ALA A 68 7.94 -1.58 25.35
CA ALA A 68 7.27 -0.68 26.28
C ALA A 68 7.28 -1.21 27.74
N GLY A 69 8.17 -2.17 28.08
CA GLY A 69 8.27 -2.75 29.41
C GLY A 69 7.05 -3.60 29.82
N ARG A 70 6.29 -4.15 28.87
CA ARG A 70 5.03 -4.87 29.10
C ARG A 70 5.17 -6.36 28.82
N ILE A 71 4.39 -7.18 29.54
CA ILE A 71 4.20 -8.60 29.27
C ILE A 71 2.87 -8.77 28.52
N PRO A 72 2.80 -9.59 27.44
CA PRO A 72 1.56 -9.82 26.72
C PRO A 72 0.41 -10.28 27.61
N GLY A 73 -0.78 -9.68 27.40
CA GLY A 73 -1.99 -9.95 28.19
C GLY A 73 -2.62 -11.31 27.91
N SER A 74 -2.30 -11.93 26.76
CA SER A 74 -2.83 -13.24 26.36
C SER A 74 -2.51 -14.36 27.36
N PHE A 75 -3.30 -15.44 27.35
CA PHE A 75 -3.07 -16.62 28.21
C PHE A 75 -1.64 -17.18 28.11
N MET A 76 -1.09 -17.23 26.89
CA MET A 76 0.27 -17.73 26.64
C MET A 76 1.38 -16.76 27.07
N ARG A 77 1.05 -15.54 27.47
CA ARG A 77 2.02 -14.48 27.80
C ARG A 77 3.10 -14.29 26.73
N ARG A 78 2.69 -14.44 25.49
CA ARG A 78 3.54 -14.31 24.30
C ARG A 78 2.78 -13.57 23.21
N GLU A 79 3.49 -12.80 22.39
CA GLU A 79 2.94 -12.18 21.18
C GLU A 79 2.42 -13.28 20.24
N GLY A 80 1.20 -13.07 19.73
CA GLY A 80 0.53 -13.96 18.80
C GLY A 80 0.64 -13.47 17.36
N ARG A 81 -0.53 -13.33 16.70
CA ARG A 81 -0.59 -12.71 15.38
C ARG A 81 -0.27 -11.22 15.50
N PRO A 82 0.39 -10.63 14.47
CA PRO A 82 0.61 -9.20 14.45
C PRO A 82 -0.71 -8.43 14.65
N PRO A 83 -0.75 -7.45 15.57
CA PRO A 83 -1.92 -6.59 15.74
C PRO A 83 -2.19 -5.77 14.46
N GLU A 84 -3.37 -5.15 14.40
CA GLU A 84 -3.78 -4.32 13.27
C GLU A 84 -2.74 -3.26 12.94
N ARG A 85 -2.26 -2.56 13.97
CA ARG A 85 -1.22 -1.54 13.85
C ARG A 85 0.06 -2.06 13.23
N ALA A 86 0.59 -3.19 13.69
CA ALA A 86 1.80 -3.79 13.10
C ALA A 86 1.59 -4.14 11.62
N THR A 87 0.40 -4.62 11.25
CA THR A 87 0.01 -4.86 9.87
C THR A 87 -0.01 -3.58 9.04
N LEU A 88 -0.50 -2.47 9.59
CA LEU A 88 -0.54 -1.16 8.93
C LEU A 88 0.87 -0.60 8.74
N ILE A 89 1.74 -0.69 9.75
CA ILE A 89 3.14 -0.24 9.64
C ILE A 89 3.90 -1.10 8.61
N ALA A 90 3.69 -2.42 8.59
CA ALA A 90 4.25 -3.28 7.54
C ALA A 90 3.83 -2.84 6.14
N ARG A 91 2.59 -2.38 5.96
CA ARG A 91 2.11 -1.78 4.70
C ARG A 91 2.70 -0.41 4.44
N LEU A 92 2.95 0.38 5.48
CA LEU A 92 3.62 1.67 5.37
C LEU A 92 5.05 1.52 4.85
N ILE A 93 5.73 0.41 5.18
CA ILE A 93 7.04 0.03 4.62
C ILE A 93 6.91 -0.48 3.18
N ASP A 94 6.00 -1.43 2.93
CA ASP A 94 5.85 -2.11 1.62
C ASP A 94 5.48 -1.13 0.48
N ARG A 95 4.53 -0.23 0.73
CA ARG A 95 3.94 0.63 -0.30
C ARG A 95 4.96 1.55 -1.00
N PRO A 96 5.83 2.29 -0.29
CA PRO A 96 6.84 3.12 -0.93
C PRO A 96 8.03 2.31 -1.46
N MET A 97 8.37 1.17 -0.83
CA MET A 97 9.49 0.33 -1.25
C MET A 97 9.23 -0.43 -2.55
N ARG A 98 8.06 -1.03 -2.67
CA ARG A 98 7.71 -1.94 -3.78
C ARG A 98 7.89 -1.36 -5.17
N PRO A 99 7.46 -0.13 -5.49
CA PRO A 99 7.62 0.45 -6.82
C PRO A 99 9.07 0.79 -7.18
N LEU A 100 9.97 0.84 -6.20
CA LEU A 100 11.37 1.18 -6.40
C LEU A 100 12.25 -0.02 -6.75
N PHE A 101 11.71 -1.24 -6.66
CA PHE A 101 12.41 -2.43 -7.16
C PHE A 101 12.20 -2.60 -8.67
N PRO A 102 13.22 -3.15 -9.38
CA PRO A 102 13.11 -3.39 -10.81
C PRO A 102 11.94 -4.29 -11.17
N SER A 103 11.17 -3.95 -12.19
CA SER A 103 9.99 -4.70 -12.64
C SER A 103 10.31 -6.14 -13.11
N TRP A 104 11.56 -6.42 -13.47
CA TRP A 104 12.05 -7.74 -13.87
C TRP A 104 12.50 -8.62 -12.69
N MET A 105 12.69 -8.05 -11.49
CA MET A 105 13.17 -8.79 -10.33
C MET A 105 12.18 -9.84 -9.86
N ARG A 106 12.69 -11.06 -9.63
CA ARG A 106 11.87 -12.25 -9.25
C ARG A 106 12.41 -12.97 -8.02
N ASP A 107 13.46 -12.42 -7.40
CA ASP A 107 14.01 -12.98 -6.17
C ASP A 107 13.03 -12.82 -5.01
N ASP A 108 13.02 -13.78 -4.09
CA ASP A 108 12.29 -13.66 -2.84
C ASP A 108 13.00 -12.61 -1.95
N LEU A 109 12.30 -11.54 -1.62
CA LEU A 109 12.79 -10.47 -0.75
C LEU A 109 11.99 -10.42 0.54
N GLN A 110 12.69 -10.31 1.66
CA GLN A 110 12.07 -10.08 2.95
C GLN A 110 12.74 -8.92 3.68
N ILE A 111 11.91 -7.97 4.12
CA ILE A 111 12.30 -6.85 4.98
C ILE A 111 11.56 -7.05 6.30
N VAL A 112 12.30 -7.12 7.40
CA VAL A 112 11.73 -7.25 8.74
C VAL A 112 12.21 -6.08 9.58
N ALA A 113 11.26 -5.31 10.11
CA ALA A 113 11.51 -4.27 11.09
C ALA A 113 10.97 -4.74 12.45
N THR A 114 11.80 -4.73 13.47
CA THR A 114 11.42 -5.14 14.83
C THR A 114 11.61 -3.97 15.79
N CYS A 115 10.54 -3.53 16.42
CA CYS A 115 10.58 -2.52 17.49
C CYS A 115 11.10 -3.17 18.77
N LEU A 116 12.29 -2.76 19.19
CA LEU A 116 12.99 -3.33 20.35
C LEU A 116 12.90 -2.44 21.61
N SER A 117 12.68 -1.14 21.41
CA SER A 117 12.44 -0.16 22.47
C SER A 117 11.54 0.95 21.89
N LEU A 118 10.62 1.49 22.66
CA LEU A 118 9.69 2.53 22.24
C LEU A 118 9.62 3.67 23.25
N ASP A 119 9.91 4.87 22.79
CA ASP A 119 9.59 6.13 23.46
C ASP A 119 8.30 6.70 22.85
N GLU A 120 7.28 6.97 23.66
CA GLU A 120 6.02 7.55 23.22
C GLU A 120 6.18 8.91 22.49
N ARG A 121 7.31 9.56 22.69
CA ARG A 121 7.66 10.83 22.01
C ARG A 121 8.23 10.63 20.62
N VAL A 122 8.63 9.41 20.25
CA VAL A 122 9.29 9.09 18.99
C VAL A 122 8.64 7.83 18.37
N PRO A 123 7.61 8.00 17.54
CA PRO A 123 7.00 6.88 16.82
C PRO A 123 8.02 6.08 15.99
N ALA A 124 7.92 4.74 16.07
CA ALA A 124 8.91 3.84 15.47
C ALA A 124 8.70 3.61 13.96
N ASP A 125 7.54 3.94 13.42
CA ASP A 125 7.12 3.59 12.06
C ASP A 125 7.94 4.27 10.96
N VAL A 126 8.15 5.59 11.03
CA VAL A 126 8.96 6.32 10.04
C VAL A 126 10.44 5.95 10.12
N LEU A 127 10.93 5.61 11.33
CA LEU A 127 12.28 5.04 11.49
C LEU A 127 12.38 3.67 10.80
N ALA A 128 11.34 2.83 10.92
CA ALA A 128 11.29 1.53 10.26
C ALA A 128 11.29 1.66 8.72
N VAL A 129 10.54 2.64 8.16
CA VAL A 129 10.53 2.90 6.71
C VAL A 129 11.90 3.35 6.20
N THR A 130 12.53 4.30 6.88
CA THR A 130 13.87 4.80 6.53
C THR A 130 14.93 3.70 6.71
N GLY A 131 14.82 2.92 7.79
CA GLY A 131 15.68 1.76 8.05
C GLY A 131 15.54 0.65 6.99
N ALA A 132 14.34 0.46 6.42
CA ALA A 132 14.12 -0.50 5.33
C ALA A 132 14.88 -0.12 4.06
N SER A 133 14.93 1.18 3.71
CA SER A 133 15.77 1.70 2.65
C SER A 133 17.25 1.40 2.91
N MET A 134 17.75 1.76 4.09
CA MET A 134 19.15 1.52 4.46
C MET A 134 19.51 0.03 4.46
N ALA A 135 18.71 -0.83 5.08
CA ALA A 135 18.97 -2.28 5.11
C ALA A 135 19.03 -2.89 3.69
N THR A 136 18.15 -2.43 2.78
CA THR A 136 18.10 -2.87 1.39
C THR A 136 19.35 -2.46 0.62
N LEU A 137 19.81 -1.21 0.80
CA LEU A 137 21.04 -0.70 0.18
C LEU A 137 22.28 -1.41 0.72
N LEU A 138 22.35 -1.64 2.04
CA LEU A 138 23.42 -2.39 2.70
C LEU A 138 23.49 -3.85 2.22
N ALA A 139 22.35 -4.44 1.89
CA ALA A 139 22.27 -5.80 1.32
C ALA A 139 22.73 -5.89 -0.14
N GLY A 140 23.05 -4.76 -0.80
CA GLY A 140 23.41 -4.75 -2.22
C GLY A 140 22.28 -5.20 -3.13
N ILE A 141 21.01 -5.02 -2.71
CA ILE A 141 19.84 -5.37 -3.51
C ILE A 141 19.59 -4.25 -4.51
N PRO A 142 19.35 -4.54 -5.82
CA PRO A 142 19.00 -3.53 -6.82
C PRO A 142 17.74 -2.78 -6.39
N PHE A 143 17.87 -1.47 -6.15
CA PHE A 143 16.81 -0.63 -5.58
C PHE A 143 16.99 0.82 -6.00
N GLN A 144 15.91 1.46 -6.48
CA GLN A 144 15.91 2.86 -6.93
C GLN A 144 15.77 3.85 -5.74
N GLY A 145 16.50 3.56 -4.64
CA GLY A 145 16.63 4.43 -3.48
C GLY A 145 17.90 5.28 -3.56
N PRO A 146 18.30 5.93 -2.44
CA PRO A 146 17.69 5.85 -1.12
C PRO A 146 16.30 6.47 -1.04
N MET A 147 15.54 6.01 -0.05
CA MET A 147 14.21 6.50 0.27
C MET A 147 14.17 6.81 1.78
N ALA A 148 13.40 7.82 2.15
CA ALA A 148 13.10 8.11 3.55
C ALA A 148 11.61 8.42 3.74
N ALA A 149 11.18 8.44 4.99
CA ALA A 149 9.85 8.87 5.38
C ALA A 149 9.90 9.74 6.63
N VAL A 150 8.99 10.67 6.69
CA VAL A 150 8.70 11.48 7.88
C VAL A 150 7.20 11.51 8.14
N ARG A 151 6.83 11.83 9.37
CA ARG A 151 5.46 12.14 9.76
C ARG A 151 5.33 13.65 9.94
N VAL A 152 4.24 14.22 9.46
CA VAL A 152 3.89 15.64 9.63
C VAL A 152 2.59 15.72 10.41
N GLY A 153 2.59 16.45 11.51
CA GLY A 153 1.42 16.85 12.26
C GLY A 153 1.08 18.32 12.03
N LEU A 154 -0.15 18.72 12.34
CA LEU A 154 -0.58 20.10 12.42
C LEU A 154 -1.10 20.37 13.82
N LEU A 155 -0.42 21.25 14.56
CA LEU A 155 -0.77 21.64 15.92
C LEU A 155 -1.10 23.14 15.94
N GLY A 156 -2.38 23.47 15.98
CA GLY A 156 -2.81 24.84 15.71
C GLY A 156 -2.46 25.22 14.27
N ASP A 157 -1.65 26.25 14.08
CA ASP A 157 -1.23 26.72 12.75
C ASP A 157 0.17 26.23 12.34
N ASP A 158 0.84 25.42 13.19
CA ASP A 158 2.24 25.04 12.99
C ASP A 158 2.36 23.57 12.53
N PHE A 159 3.12 23.33 11.46
CA PHE A 159 3.55 22.00 11.06
C PHE A 159 4.68 21.49 11.95
N VAL A 160 4.56 20.25 12.41
CA VAL A 160 5.53 19.58 13.29
C VAL A 160 6.03 18.30 12.62
N LEU A 161 7.37 18.12 12.59
CA LEU A 161 7.99 16.89 12.10
C LEU A 161 8.02 15.81 13.18
N ASN A 162 7.69 14.60 12.80
CA ASN A 162 7.71 13.40 13.64
C ASN A 162 7.07 13.64 15.03
N PRO A 163 5.81 14.12 15.06
CA PRO A 163 5.11 14.42 16.31
C PRO A 163 5.01 13.17 17.19
N SER A 164 4.98 13.36 18.49
CA SER A 164 4.69 12.31 19.48
C SER A 164 3.26 11.78 19.31
N TYR A 165 2.96 10.60 19.89
CA TYR A 165 1.59 10.06 19.86
C TYR A 165 0.56 11.02 20.45
N ARG A 166 0.90 11.74 21.51
CA ARG A 166 0.00 12.73 22.14
C ARG A 166 -0.24 13.97 21.26
N GLU A 167 0.76 14.36 20.49
CA GLU A 167 0.62 15.45 19.52
C GLU A 167 -0.21 15.03 18.32
N ILE A 168 -0.06 13.78 17.84
CA ILE A 168 -0.92 13.21 16.79
C ILE A 168 -2.40 13.17 17.23
N GLU A 169 -2.69 12.76 18.46
CA GLU A 169 -4.06 12.72 19.00
C GLU A 169 -4.72 14.10 19.12
N ARG A 170 -3.93 15.15 19.34
CA ARG A 170 -4.41 16.53 19.53
C ARG A 170 -4.40 17.36 18.26
N GLY A 171 -3.64 16.91 17.26
CA GLY A 171 -3.46 17.62 16.01
C GLY A 171 -4.60 17.36 15.03
N ASP A 172 -4.72 18.25 14.07
CA ASP A 172 -5.70 18.14 12.99
C ASP A 172 -5.19 17.38 11.77
N LEU A 173 -3.89 17.01 11.76
CA LEU A 173 -3.25 16.26 10.70
C LEU A 173 -2.34 15.17 11.26
N ASP A 174 -2.45 13.99 10.70
CA ASP A 174 -1.52 12.86 10.83
C ASP A 174 -1.14 12.41 9.40
N LEU A 175 -0.04 12.94 8.88
CA LEU A 175 0.40 12.70 7.50
C LEU A 175 1.76 12.02 7.49
N VAL A 176 1.89 10.89 6.81
CA VAL A 176 3.19 10.27 6.48
C VAL A 176 3.52 10.55 5.04
N VAL A 177 4.71 11.12 4.82
CA VAL A 177 5.28 11.38 3.50
C VAL A 177 6.51 10.50 3.33
N ALA A 178 6.56 9.72 2.26
CA ALA A 178 7.76 8.98 1.86
C ALA A 178 8.16 9.36 0.43
N GLY A 179 9.47 9.51 0.21
CA GLY A 179 9.99 9.98 -1.08
C GLY A 179 11.39 9.47 -1.39
N THR A 180 11.78 9.70 -2.64
CA THR A 180 13.13 9.56 -3.19
C THR A 180 13.65 10.93 -3.59
N PRO A 181 14.91 11.07 -4.05
CA PRO A 181 15.38 12.36 -4.61
C PRO A 181 14.54 12.89 -5.79
N ASP A 182 13.83 12.01 -6.49
CA ASP A 182 13.06 12.35 -7.68
C ASP A 182 11.63 12.80 -7.38
N GLY A 183 11.14 12.60 -6.16
CA GLY A 183 9.80 13.01 -5.76
C GLY A 183 9.17 12.16 -4.66
N VAL A 184 7.95 12.55 -4.28
CA VAL A 184 7.10 11.82 -3.35
C VAL A 184 6.64 10.50 -3.98
N VAL A 185 6.81 9.39 -3.28
CA VAL A 185 6.39 8.04 -3.74
C VAL A 185 5.17 7.52 -2.97
N MET A 186 4.92 8.00 -1.77
CA MET A 186 3.77 7.58 -0.97
C MET A 186 3.36 8.67 0.00
N VAL A 187 2.05 8.86 0.12
CA VAL A 187 1.43 9.62 1.20
C VAL A 187 0.36 8.77 1.88
N GLU A 188 0.21 8.95 3.18
CA GLU A 188 -0.87 8.36 3.95
C GLU A 188 -1.30 9.35 5.02
N ALA A 189 -2.56 9.79 5.01
CA ALA A 189 -3.05 10.84 5.88
C ALA A 189 -4.33 10.44 6.63
N GLY A 190 -4.45 10.97 7.85
CA GLY A 190 -5.69 11.24 8.55
C GLY A 190 -5.77 12.74 8.80
N ALA A 191 -6.89 13.38 8.46
CA ALA A 191 -7.07 14.81 8.61
C ALA A 191 -8.45 15.13 9.19
N ASN A 192 -8.53 16.13 10.05
CA ASN A 192 -9.79 16.59 10.62
C ASN A 192 -10.44 17.65 9.71
N GLN A 193 -10.82 17.23 8.49
CA GLN A 193 -11.49 18.06 7.49
C GLN A 193 -10.70 19.32 7.07
N LEU A 194 -9.37 19.20 6.98
CA LEU A 194 -8.50 20.28 6.53
C LEU A 194 -8.73 20.60 5.04
N PRO A 195 -8.56 21.88 4.64
CA PRO A 195 -8.53 22.27 3.23
C PRO A 195 -7.42 21.55 2.46
N GLU A 196 -7.63 21.29 1.17
CA GLU A 196 -6.65 20.65 0.31
C GLU A 196 -5.33 21.44 0.22
N GLY A 197 -5.40 22.77 0.30
CA GLY A 197 -4.23 23.64 0.29
C GLY A 197 -3.27 23.35 1.44
N ASP A 198 -3.80 23.19 2.65
CA ASP A 198 -3.02 22.92 3.86
C ASP A 198 -2.38 21.52 3.80
N VAL A 199 -3.10 20.55 3.25
CA VAL A 199 -2.58 19.19 3.06
C VAL A 199 -1.44 19.17 2.02
N ILE A 200 -1.55 19.95 0.95
CA ILE A 200 -0.48 20.08 -0.07
C ILE A 200 0.75 20.71 0.55
N GLU A 201 0.59 21.80 1.31
CA GLU A 201 1.69 22.47 2.01
C GLU A 201 2.38 21.52 3.02
N ALA A 202 1.61 20.74 3.76
CA ALA A 202 2.14 19.71 4.65
C ALA A 202 2.93 18.61 3.92
N ILE A 203 2.51 18.22 2.70
CA ILE A 203 3.24 17.26 1.86
C ILE A 203 4.58 17.87 1.43
N ASP A 204 4.61 19.12 0.98
CA ASP A 204 5.81 19.80 0.54
C ASP A 204 6.78 19.97 1.72
N PHE A 205 6.30 20.43 2.88
CA PHE A 205 7.07 20.52 4.13
C PHE A 205 7.70 19.18 4.53
N GLY A 206 6.92 18.10 4.50
CA GLY A 206 7.40 16.75 4.79
C GLY A 206 8.41 16.25 3.76
N TYR A 207 8.25 16.60 2.48
CA TYR A 207 9.16 16.16 1.43
C TYR A 207 10.53 16.85 1.52
N GLU A 208 10.60 18.11 1.91
CA GLU A 208 11.87 18.78 2.20
C GLU A 208 12.65 18.02 3.27
N ALA A 209 12.01 17.65 4.36
CA ALA A 209 12.60 16.87 5.44
C ALA A 209 13.00 15.44 5.00
N VAL A 210 12.23 14.80 4.13
CA VAL A 210 12.60 13.51 3.48
C VAL A 210 13.89 13.67 2.70
N CYS A 211 14.07 14.74 1.93
CA CYS A 211 15.30 15.01 1.17
C CYS A 211 16.53 15.17 2.06
N GLU A 212 16.39 15.74 3.26
CA GLU A 212 17.48 15.83 4.24
C GLU A 212 17.93 14.45 4.73
N LEU A 213 16.98 13.60 5.11
CA LEU A 213 17.26 12.22 5.53
C LEU A 213 17.89 11.38 4.41
N ILE A 214 17.50 11.61 3.16
CA ILE A 214 18.09 10.95 1.99
C ILE A 214 19.55 11.37 1.81
N LYS A 215 19.88 12.66 1.90
CA LYS A 215 21.26 13.15 1.82
C LYS A 215 22.14 12.53 2.91
N ALA A 216 21.60 12.41 4.13
CA ALA A 216 22.29 11.77 5.24
C ALA A 216 22.55 10.27 4.96
N GLN A 217 21.57 9.50 4.45
CA GLN A 217 21.74 8.12 4.04
C GLN A 217 22.84 7.99 2.97
N GLN A 218 22.86 8.86 1.96
CA GLN A 218 23.88 8.88 0.90
C GLN A 218 25.28 9.10 1.47
N THR A 219 25.43 10.01 2.43
CA THR A 219 26.70 10.27 3.12
C THR A 219 27.18 9.02 3.86
N ILE A 220 26.28 8.39 4.62
CA ILE A 220 26.59 7.16 5.38
C ILE A 220 27.04 6.03 4.45
N LEU A 221 26.36 5.80 3.34
CA LEU A 221 26.72 4.78 2.36
C LEU A 221 28.08 5.06 1.72
N LYS A 222 28.36 6.33 1.39
CA LYS A 222 29.63 6.76 0.84
C LYS A 222 30.79 6.52 1.82
N ASP A 223 30.63 6.91 3.08
CA ASP A 223 31.64 6.75 4.13
C ASP A 223 31.89 5.28 4.46
N ALA A 224 30.86 4.44 4.36
CA ALA A 224 30.98 2.99 4.48
C ALA A 224 31.57 2.31 3.23
N GLY A 225 31.84 3.05 2.15
CA GLY A 225 32.36 2.50 0.89
C GLY A 225 31.35 1.65 0.13
N ILE A 226 30.05 1.75 0.44
CA ILE A 226 28.99 0.95 -0.16
C ILE A 226 28.53 1.63 -1.43
N LYS A 227 28.65 0.91 -2.55
CA LYS A 227 28.13 1.37 -3.84
C LYS A 227 26.71 0.87 -4.03
N GLN A 228 25.82 1.79 -4.35
CA GLN A 228 24.45 1.42 -4.73
C GLN A 228 24.48 0.55 -6.00
N VAL A 229 23.84 -0.61 -5.92
CA VAL A 229 23.67 -1.49 -7.07
C VAL A 229 22.57 -0.91 -7.95
N GLN A 230 22.97 -0.43 -9.14
CA GLN A 230 22.00 0.03 -10.13
C GLN A 230 21.27 -1.18 -10.71
N PRO A 231 19.94 -1.08 -10.89
CA PRO A 231 19.18 -2.16 -11.50
C PRO A 231 19.51 -2.24 -13.00
N GLU A 232 20.43 -3.15 -13.35
CA GLU A 232 20.65 -3.47 -14.75
C GLU A 232 19.55 -4.41 -15.24
N PRO A 233 18.81 -4.05 -16.30
CA PRO A 233 17.84 -4.95 -16.89
C PRO A 233 18.59 -6.20 -17.43
N PRO A 234 17.99 -7.40 -17.28
CA PRO A 234 18.55 -8.59 -17.92
C PRO A 234 18.67 -8.34 -19.43
N THR A 235 19.70 -8.89 -20.06
CA THR A 235 20.00 -8.74 -21.48
C THR A 235 18.75 -8.88 -22.35
N GLN A 236 18.33 -7.76 -22.95
CA GLN A 236 16.99 -7.57 -23.55
C GLN A 236 16.77 -8.25 -24.92
N ASP A 237 17.76 -8.99 -25.47
CA ASP A 237 17.69 -9.45 -26.87
C ASP A 237 16.50 -10.34 -27.22
N GLN A 238 15.99 -11.12 -26.28
CA GLN A 238 14.83 -12.00 -26.55
C GLN A 238 13.49 -11.28 -26.41
N ASP A 239 13.34 -10.41 -25.38
CA ASP A 239 12.11 -9.65 -25.15
C ASP A 239 11.89 -8.56 -26.21
N THR A 240 12.96 -7.95 -26.73
CA THR A 240 12.88 -6.93 -27.77
C THR A 240 12.36 -7.50 -29.09
N LYS A 241 12.78 -8.70 -29.47
CA LYS A 241 12.30 -9.35 -30.69
C LYS A 241 10.82 -9.73 -30.62
N LEU A 242 10.39 -10.29 -29.49
CA LEU A 242 8.97 -10.58 -29.26
C LEU A 242 8.12 -9.32 -29.23
N SER A 243 8.57 -8.26 -28.54
CA SER A 243 7.87 -6.98 -28.49
C SER A 243 7.70 -6.39 -29.89
N THR A 244 8.76 -6.38 -30.71
CA THR A 244 8.71 -5.91 -32.10
C THR A 244 7.77 -6.75 -32.96
N TYR A 245 7.80 -8.08 -32.78
CA TYR A 245 6.88 -8.99 -33.47
C TYR A 245 5.42 -8.69 -33.12
N LEU A 246 5.11 -8.51 -31.84
CA LEU A 246 3.76 -8.18 -31.37
C LEU A 246 3.31 -6.80 -31.85
N GLU A 247 4.17 -5.80 -31.80
CA GLU A 247 3.87 -4.46 -32.33
C GLU A 247 3.48 -4.51 -33.80
N LYS A 248 4.23 -5.25 -34.62
CA LYS A 248 3.96 -5.39 -36.06
C LYS A 248 2.66 -6.14 -36.36
N ASN A 249 2.38 -7.23 -35.63
CA ASN A 249 1.32 -8.15 -35.98
C ASN A 249 0.01 -7.93 -35.21
N CYS A 250 0.06 -7.31 -34.01
CA CYS A 250 -1.11 -7.21 -33.13
C CYS A 250 -1.61 -5.77 -32.94
N SER A 251 -0.79 -4.73 -33.13
CA SER A 251 -1.16 -3.34 -32.82
C SER A 251 -2.46 -2.90 -33.50
N LYS A 252 -2.65 -3.25 -34.77
CA LYS A 252 -3.86 -2.88 -35.51
C LYS A 252 -5.11 -3.53 -34.89
N SER A 253 -5.09 -4.85 -34.71
CA SER A 253 -6.23 -5.61 -34.18
C SER A 253 -6.56 -5.21 -32.73
N ILE A 254 -5.54 -4.99 -31.88
CA ILE A 254 -5.73 -4.47 -30.53
C ILE A 254 -6.35 -3.06 -30.59
N GLY A 255 -5.83 -2.18 -31.43
CA GLY A 255 -6.35 -0.82 -31.60
C GLY A 255 -7.80 -0.78 -32.08
N GLU A 256 -8.22 -1.69 -32.95
CA GLU A 256 -9.61 -1.84 -33.40
C GLU A 256 -10.55 -2.26 -32.26
N VAL A 257 -10.11 -3.19 -31.40
CA VAL A 257 -10.87 -3.57 -30.21
C VAL A 257 -10.99 -2.41 -29.21
N LEU A 258 -9.91 -1.68 -28.96
CA LEU A 258 -9.89 -0.57 -28.02
C LEU A 258 -10.78 0.62 -28.45
N LYS A 259 -11.05 0.78 -29.75
CA LYS A 259 -11.94 1.81 -30.30
C LYS A 259 -13.42 1.50 -30.18
N GLN A 260 -13.80 0.30 -29.79
CA GLN A 260 -15.18 -0.12 -29.60
C GLN A 260 -15.66 0.29 -28.19
N PHE A 261 -16.04 1.53 -28.01
CA PHE A 261 -16.36 2.10 -26.70
C PHE A 261 -17.64 1.55 -26.04
N GLU A 262 -18.55 1.01 -26.82
CA GLU A 262 -19.87 0.52 -26.32
C GLU A 262 -19.80 -0.92 -25.74
N GLN A 263 -18.67 -1.59 -25.88
CA GLN A 263 -18.49 -2.95 -25.39
C GLN A 263 -18.29 -3.00 -23.87
N THR A 264 -18.78 -4.04 -23.26
CA THR A 264 -18.51 -4.33 -21.85
C THR A 264 -17.03 -4.70 -21.65
N LYS A 265 -16.57 -4.64 -20.39
CA LYS A 265 -15.21 -5.09 -20.05
C LYS A 265 -14.99 -6.55 -20.43
N ALA A 266 -15.97 -7.43 -20.16
CA ALA A 266 -15.90 -8.86 -20.48
C ALA A 266 -15.77 -9.13 -21.98
N GLU A 267 -16.55 -8.44 -22.80
CA GLU A 267 -16.46 -8.56 -24.28
C GLU A 267 -15.12 -8.08 -24.79
N ARG A 268 -14.62 -6.96 -24.29
CA ARG A 268 -13.29 -6.45 -24.66
C ARG A 268 -12.19 -7.44 -24.30
N ASP A 269 -12.20 -7.93 -23.06
CA ASP A 269 -11.20 -8.87 -22.56
C ASP A 269 -11.23 -10.18 -23.37
N SER A 270 -12.43 -10.70 -23.70
CA SER A 270 -12.60 -11.88 -24.57
C SER A 270 -12.03 -11.67 -25.98
N LYS A 271 -12.25 -10.47 -26.58
CA LYS A 271 -11.70 -10.15 -27.92
C LYS A 271 -10.17 -10.06 -27.89
N LEU A 272 -9.59 -9.46 -26.84
CA LEU A 272 -8.15 -9.38 -26.63
C LEU A 272 -7.53 -10.76 -26.41
N ASP A 273 -8.19 -11.63 -25.66
CA ASP A 273 -7.75 -13.01 -25.45
C ASP A 273 -7.79 -13.82 -26.76
N ALA A 274 -8.79 -13.63 -27.61
CA ALA A 274 -8.85 -14.25 -28.91
C ALA A 274 -7.69 -13.79 -29.84
N ILE A 275 -7.31 -12.52 -29.80
CA ILE A 275 -6.13 -12.00 -30.53
C ILE A 275 -4.86 -12.65 -30.00
N LYS A 276 -4.71 -12.74 -28.66
CA LYS A 276 -3.55 -13.38 -28.01
C LYS A 276 -3.43 -14.86 -28.38
N ALA A 277 -4.54 -15.60 -28.41
CA ALA A 277 -4.58 -17.02 -28.79
C ALA A 277 -4.13 -17.23 -30.24
N LYS A 278 -4.69 -16.45 -31.18
CA LYS A 278 -4.27 -16.48 -32.60
C LYS A 278 -2.79 -16.14 -32.78
N THR A 279 -2.29 -15.21 -31.95
CA THR A 279 -0.87 -14.84 -31.99
C THR A 279 0.02 -15.97 -31.48
N ALA A 280 -0.41 -16.69 -30.43
CA ALA A 280 0.31 -17.87 -29.95
C ALA A 280 0.40 -18.95 -31.04
N GLU A 281 -0.72 -19.29 -31.74
CA GLU A 281 -0.75 -20.23 -32.84
C GLU A 281 0.18 -19.79 -34.01
N ALA A 282 0.20 -18.51 -34.31
CA ALA A 282 1.09 -17.96 -35.36
C ALA A 282 2.57 -18.09 -34.96
N ILE A 283 2.91 -17.86 -33.67
CA ILE A 283 4.28 -18.03 -33.16
C ILE A 283 4.69 -19.51 -33.17
N ASP A 284 3.78 -20.43 -32.81
CA ASP A 284 4.06 -21.87 -32.86
C ASP A 284 4.29 -22.39 -34.28
N SER A 285 3.75 -21.69 -35.28
CA SER A 285 3.96 -22.00 -36.69
C SER A 285 5.29 -21.48 -37.27
N LEU A 286 6.03 -20.65 -36.51
CA LEU A 286 7.36 -20.22 -36.92
C LEU A 286 8.37 -21.38 -36.89
N LYS A 287 9.51 -21.19 -37.57
CA LYS A 287 10.60 -22.20 -37.55
C LYS A 287 11.08 -22.45 -36.13
N GLU A 288 11.54 -23.66 -35.84
CA GLU A 288 12.01 -24.05 -34.49
C GLU A 288 13.20 -23.21 -34.01
N ASP A 289 14.02 -22.72 -34.91
CA ASP A 289 15.19 -21.89 -34.63
C ASP A 289 14.84 -20.40 -34.50
N ASP A 290 13.58 -19.99 -34.76
CA ASP A 290 13.15 -18.61 -34.65
C ASP A 290 13.26 -18.11 -33.21
N ALA A 291 13.84 -16.93 -33.03
CA ALA A 291 14.11 -16.35 -31.72
C ALA A 291 12.83 -16.02 -30.94
N VAL A 292 11.73 -15.63 -31.62
CA VAL A 292 10.44 -15.34 -30.98
C VAL A 292 9.82 -16.63 -30.44
N ARG A 293 9.83 -17.71 -31.25
CA ARG A 293 9.32 -19.03 -30.83
C ARG A 293 10.13 -19.57 -29.65
N LYS A 294 11.46 -19.48 -29.69
CA LYS A 294 12.33 -19.90 -28.60
C LYS A 294 12.04 -19.15 -27.30
N SER A 295 11.84 -17.85 -27.37
CA SER A 295 11.51 -17.01 -26.20
C SER A 295 10.19 -17.44 -25.54
N VAL A 296 9.15 -17.68 -26.32
CA VAL A 296 7.83 -18.11 -25.82
C VAL A 296 7.89 -19.54 -25.25
N ASN A 297 8.63 -20.45 -25.90
CA ASN A 297 8.79 -21.83 -25.43
C ASN A 297 9.62 -21.93 -24.13
N ALA A 298 10.60 -21.03 -23.96
CA ALA A 298 11.40 -20.97 -22.73
C ALA A 298 10.57 -20.50 -21.51
N ASN A 299 9.58 -19.64 -21.73
CA ASN A 299 8.69 -19.16 -20.66
C ASN A 299 7.32 -18.76 -21.22
N SER A 300 6.31 -19.59 -20.97
CA SER A 300 4.93 -19.39 -21.44
C SER A 300 4.28 -18.07 -21.03
N LYS A 301 4.77 -17.42 -19.97
CA LYS A 301 4.26 -16.12 -19.49
C LYS A 301 4.80 -14.93 -20.25
N VAL A 302 5.92 -15.07 -20.97
CA VAL A 302 6.57 -13.97 -21.70
C VAL A 302 5.62 -13.38 -22.75
N LEU A 303 4.91 -14.23 -23.52
CA LEU A 303 3.91 -13.79 -24.46
C LEU A 303 2.79 -12.97 -23.79
N SER A 304 2.24 -13.48 -22.69
CA SER A 304 1.14 -12.80 -21.95
C SER A 304 1.59 -11.44 -21.42
N ASN A 305 2.80 -11.35 -20.86
CA ASN A 305 3.34 -10.11 -20.30
C ASN A 305 3.60 -9.05 -21.39
N ASN A 306 4.23 -9.45 -22.49
CA ASN A 306 4.50 -8.54 -23.62
C ASN A 306 3.19 -8.11 -24.32
N PHE A 307 2.21 -9.00 -24.45
CA PHE A 307 0.90 -8.67 -25.01
C PHE A 307 0.15 -7.66 -24.11
N LYS A 308 0.18 -7.85 -22.79
CA LYS A 308 -0.38 -6.88 -21.81
C LYS A 308 0.32 -5.55 -21.88
N ALA A 309 1.65 -5.52 -22.00
CA ALA A 309 2.43 -4.29 -22.11
C ALA A 309 2.06 -3.51 -23.38
N LEU A 310 1.96 -4.19 -24.54
CA LEU A 310 1.54 -3.59 -25.80
C LEU A 310 0.10 -3.05 -25.70
N THR A 311 -0.83 -3.84 -25.14
CA THR A 311 -2.23 -3.42 -24.97
C THR A 311 -2.31 -2.17 -24.09
N LYS A 312 -1.55 -2.14 -22.97
CA LYS A 312 -1.47 -0.97 -22.09
C LYS A 312 -0.90 0.26 -22.80
N LYS A 313 0.14 0.09 -23.60
CA LYS A 313 0.76 1.17 -24.40
C LYS A 313 -0.28 1.77 -25.35
N LEU A 314 -0.93 0.94 -26.18
CA LEU A 314 -1.91 1.38 -27.15
C LEU A 314 -3.14 2.03 -26.47
N MET A 315 -3.59 1.48 -25.37
CA MET A 315 -4.69 2.05 -24.57
C MET A 315 -4.33 3.46 -24.06
N ARG A 316 -3.13 3.64 -23.50
CA ARG A 316 -2.68 4.95 -23.02
C ARG A 316 -2.52 5.96 -24.16
N GLU A 317 -1.93 5.54 -25.28
CA GLU A 317 -1.81 6.39 -26.47
C GLU A 317 -3.17 6.84 -27.00
N GLN A 318 -4.15 5.94 -27.03
CA GLN A 318 -5.51 6.27 -27.43
C GLN A 318 -6.16 7.29 -26.49
N ILE A 319 -6.04 7.08 -25.16
CA ILE A 319 -6.59 8.01 -24.16
C ILE A 319 -5.96 9.40 -24.33
N ILE A 320 -4.64 9.48 -24.47
CA ILE A 320 -3.92 10.76 -24.63
C ILE A 320 -4.31 11.46 -25.92
N LYS A 321 -4.36 10.72 -27.05
CA LYS A 321 -4.65 11.29 -28.37
C LYS A 321 -6.11 11.68 -28.59
N GLN A 322 -7.05 10.94 -27.97
CA GLN A 322 -8.49 11.11 -28.23
C GLN A 322 -9.25 11.77 -27.07
N GLY A 323 -8.64 11.91 -25.89
CA GLY A 323 -9.32 12.43 -24.69
C GLY A 323 -10.47 11.54 -24.21
N LYS A 324 -10.50 10.26 -24.63
CA LYS A 324 -11.56 9.30 -24.28
C LYS A 324 -10.98 8.06 -23.63
N ARG A 325 -11.59 7.62 -22.55
CA ARG A 325 -11.27 6.34 -21.88
C ARG A 325 -11.76 5.16 -22.71
N VAL A 326 -11.30 3.95 -22.41
CA VAL A 326 -11.63 2.71 -23.15
C VAL A 326 -13.10 2.29 -23.05
N ASP A 327 -13.87 2.87 -22.16
CA ASP A 327 -15.31 2.70 -22.01
C ASP A 327 -16.11 3.91 -22.56
N GLY A 328 -15.47 4.75 -23.36
CA GLY A 328 -16.08 5.90 -24.04
C GLY A 328 -16.24 7.16 -23.21
N ARG A 329 -15.99 7.10 -21.92
CA ARG A 329 -16.10 8.26 -21.00
C ARG A 329 -15.04 9.32 -21.32
N LYS A 330 -15.36 10.58 -20.98
CA LYS A 330 -14.38 11.68 -20.93
C LYS A 330 -13.38 11.44 -19.78
N LEU A 331 -12.30 12.22 -19.74
CA LEU A 331 -11.24 12.06 -18.75
C LEU A 331 -11.71 12.36 -17.32
N ASP A 332 -12.59 13.33 -17.17
CA ASP A 332 -13.21 13.82 -15.92
C ASP A 332 -14.56 13.17 -15.59
N GLU A 333 -15.08 12.34 -16.49
CA GLU A 333 -16.41 11.71 -16.31
C GLU A 333 -16.34 10.55 -15.30
N VAL A 334 -17.17 10.62 -14.27
CA VAL A 334 -17.35 9.55 -13.27
C VAL A 334 -18.31 8.49 -13.80
N ARG A 335 -18.04 7.21 -13.51
CA ARG A 335 -19.00 6.13 -13.81
C ARG A 335 -20.32 6.36 -13.07
N THR A 336 -21.43 5.89 -13.63
CA THR A 336 -22.76 5.99 -13.02
C THR A 336 -22.71 5.50 -11.57
N ILE A 337 -23.20 6.35 -10.65
CA ILE A 337 -23.30 6.07 -9.23
C ILE A 337 -24.77 5.74 -8.91
N THR A 338 -24.97 4.68 -8.18
CA THR A 338 -26.24 4.35 -7.54
C THR A 338 -25.99 4.04 -6.07
N SER A 339 -26.93 4.46 -5.21
CA SER A 339 -26.84 4.25 -3.78
C SER A 339 -28.23 3.97 -3.21
N ALA A 340 -28.27 3.11 -2.19
CA ALA A 340 -29.51 2.81 -1.46
C ALA A 340 -29.19 2.55 0.01
N ALA A 341 -30.03 3.09 0.90
CA ALA A 341 -30.00 2.81 2.33
C ALA A 341 -31.14 1.84 2.70
N GLY A 342 -31.02 1.15 3.84
CA GLY A 342 -32.05 0.23 4.33
C GLY A 342 -32.26 -0.99 3.42
N VAL A 343 -31.22 -1.49 2.78
CA VAL A 343 -31.30 -2.58 1.78
C VAL A 343 -31.40 -3.99 2.39
N LEU A 344 -31.14 -4.12 3.67
CA LEU A 344 -31.25 -5.40 4.39
C LEU A 344 -32.48 -5.40 5.33
N PRO A 345 -32.97 -6.60 5.72
CA PRO A 345 -34.08 -6.71 6.67
C PRO A 345 -33.76 -6.04 8.00
N LYS A 346 -34.79 -5.58 8.72
CA LYS A 346 -34.73 -4.78 9.96
C LYS A 346 -33.96 -5.39 11.14
N ARG A 347 -33.44 -6.61 11.03
CA ARG A 347 -32.56 -7.20 12.04
C ARG A 347 -31.20 -6.51 12.08
N VAL A 348 -30.77 -5.95 10.97
CA VAL A 348 -29.55 -5.15 10.86
C VAL A 348 -29.85 -3.72 11.28
N HIS A 349 -29.00 -3.08 12.10
CA HIS A 349 -29.27 -1.73 12.62
C HIS A 349 -29.25 -0.67 11.53
N GLY A 350 -28.34 -0.80 10.56
CA GLY A 350 -28.31 0.02 9.36
C GLY A 350 -27.57 -0.67 8.23
N SER A 351 -27.94 -0.38 6.99
CA SER A 351 -27.32 -0.95 5.80
C SER A 351 -27.31 0.04 4.65
N GLY A 352 -26.22 0.01 3.86
CA GLY A 352 -26.04 0.86 2.69
C GLY A 352 -25.42 0.07 1.54
N LEU A 353 -26.01 0.19 0.36
CA LEU A 353 -25.44 -0.34 -0.88
C LEU A 353 -24.96 0.82 -1.73
N PHE A 354 -23.66 0.84 -2.01
CA PHE A 354 -23.04 1.81 -2.91
C PHE A 354 -22.51 1.10 -4.15
N GLN A 355 -22.80 1.65 -5.31
CA GLN A 355 -22.30 1.14 -6.58
C GLN A 355 -21.80 2.27 -7.47
N ARG A 356 -20.63 2.09 -8.09
CA ARG A 356 -20.04 2.96 -9.09
C ARG A 356 -19.60 2.11 -10.29
N GLY A 357 -20.42 2.11 -11.33
CA GLY A 357 -20.26 1.18 -12.45
C GLY A 357 -20.35 -0.27 -11.96
N LEU A 358 -19.29 -1.05 -12.17
CA LEU A 358 -19.20 -2.45 -11.71
C LEU A 358 -18.69 -2.59 -10.27
N THR A 359 -18.17 -1.53 -9.64
CA THR A 359 -17.75 -1.61 -8.24
C THR A 359 -18.97 -1.49 -7.34
N GLN A 360 -19.22 -2.50 -6.51
CA GLN A 360 -20.36 -2.57 -5.61
C GLN A 360 -19.92 -2.97 -4.21
N VAL A 361 -20.34 -2.22 -3.19
CA VAL A 361 -20.04 -2.47 -1.78
C VAL A 361 -21.32 -2.39 -0.96
N LEU A 362 -21.58 -3.41 -0.16
CA LEU A 362 -22.62 -3.45 0.85
C LEU A 362 -21.97 -3.19 2.21
N SER A 363 -22.37 -2.12 2.89
CA SER A 363 -21.92 -1.82 4.25
C SER A 363 -23.07 -2.01 5.23
N THR A 364 -22.74 -2.55 6.41
CA THR A 364 -23.68 -2.75 7.52
C THR A 364 -23.16 -2.04 8.76
N ALA A 365 -24.03 -1.38 9.50
CA ALA A 365 -23.71 -0.73 10.76
C ALA A 365 -24.36 -1.48 11.92
N THR A 366 -23.62 -1.63 13.01
CA THR A 366 -24.09 -2.19 14.29
C THR A 366 -23.72 -1.24 15.42
N LEU A 367 -24.69 -0.93 16.27
CA LEU A 367 -24.50 -0.12 17.47
C LEU A 367 -24.34 -1.07 18.66
N GLY A 368 -23.25 -0.90 19.41
CA GLY A 368 -22.93 -1.66 20.62
C GLY A 368 -22.94 -0.77 21.86
N THR A 369 -22.82 -1.40 23.01
CA THR A 369 -22.64 -0.75 24.31
C THR A 369 -21.18 -0.30 24.52
N PRO A 370 -20.87 0.58 25.47
CA PRO A 370 -19.49 0.94 25.78
C PRO A 370 -18.56 -0.25 26.08
N SER A 371 -19.11 -1.35 26.63
CA SER A 371 -18.34 -2.58 26.90
C SER A 371 -17.93 -3.36 25.64
N ASP A 372 -18.46 -2.99 24.47
CA ASP A 372 -18.08 -3.58 23.19
C ASP A 372 -16.88 -2.84 22.54
N ALA A 373 -16.32 -1.82 23.21
CA ALA A 373 -15.12 -1.12 22.72
C ALA A 373 -13.93 -2.08 22.62
N GLN A 374 -13.11 -1.89 21.61
CA GLN A 374 -11.92 -2.72 21.42
C GLN A 374 -10.78 -2.21 22.30
N GLU A 375 -10.32 -3.05 23.22
CA GLU A 375 -9.08 -2.83 23.96
C GLU A 375 -7.88 -2.94 23.01
N MET A 376 -6.96 -2.00 23.09
CA MET A 376 -5.74 -1.99 22.26
C MET A 376 -4.60 -2.67 23.03
N ASP A 377 -4.22 -3.89 22.62
CA ASP A 377 -3.08 -4.63 23.17
C ASP A 377 -1.88 -4.57 22.21
N ASP A 378 -1.50 -3.35 21.85
CA ASP A 378 -0.34 -3.04 21.02
C ASP A 378 0.60 -2.03 21.72
N LEU A 379 1.63 -1.56 21.04
CA LEU A 379 2.56 -0.56 21.61
C LEU A 379 1.99 0.87 21.63
N ASN A 380 0.80 1.09 21.06
CA ASN A 380 0.19 2.42 21.07
C ASN A 380 -0.45 2.69 22.45
N PRO A 381 -0.11 3.79 23.14
CA PRO A 381 -0.74 4.18 24.40
C PRO A 381 -2.17 4.72 24.27
N GLY A 382 -2.77 4.67 23.08
CA GLY A 382 -4.07 5.27 22.78
C GLY A 382 -5.26 4.68 23.55
N PRO A 383 -6.39 5.39 23.57
CA PRO A 383 -7.62 4.94 24.23
C PRO A 383 -8.26 3.75 23.50
N GLU A 384 -9.26 3.12 24.16
CA GLU A 384 -10.09 2.10 23.54
C GLU A 384 -10.74 2.59 22.24
N LYS A 385 -10.78 1.73 21.24
CA LYS A 385 -11.36 2.02 19.94
C LYS A 385 -12.88 1.83 19.97
N THR A 386 -13.62 2.90 19.78
CA THR A 386 -15.10 2.91 19.82
C THR A 386 -15.74 2.95 18.43
N TYR A 387 -14.96 3.19 17.39
CA TYR A 387 -15.38 3.02 16.00
C TYR A 387 -14.51 1.96 15.33
N LEU A 388 -15.14 0.94 14.77
CA LEU A 388 -14.51 -0.22 14.17
C LEU A 388 -14.97 -0.33 12.72
N HIS A 389 -14.04 -0.34 11.77
CA HIS A 389 -14.36 -0.54 10.37
C HIS A 389 -13.70 -1.79 9.83
N HIS A 390 -14.47 -2.82 9.53
CA HIS A 390 -13.99 -4.05 8.92
C HIS A 390 -14.35 -4.09 7.43
N TYR A 391 -13.42 -4.57 6.62
CA TYR A 391 -13.54 -4.67 5.19
C TYR A 391 -13.26 -6.09 4.74
N ASN A 392 -14.15 -6.65 3.92
CA ASN A 392 -14.03 -7.99 3.37
C ASN A 392 -13.98 -7.94 1.83
N PHE A 393 -13.04 -8.69 1.26
CA PHE A 393 -12.85 -8.79 -0.18
C PHE A 393 -12.92 -10.26 -0.62
N PRO A 394 -14.12 -10.85 -0.74
CA PRO A 394 -14.28 -12.22 -1.12
C PRO A 394 -13.89 -12.47 -2.59
N PRO A 395 -13.45 -13.70 -2.96
CA PRO A 395 -12.96 -13.99 -4.30
C PRO A 395 -14.03 -13.81 -5.39
N TYR A 396 -15.29 -14.03 -5.11
CA TYR A 396 -16.36 -13.80 -6.08
C TYR A 396 -16.48 -12.33 -6.53
N SER A 397 -15.96 -11.38 -5.75
CA SER A 397 -15.99 -9.96 -6.12
C SER A 397 -15.20 -9.63 -7.40
N VAL A 398 -14.27 -10.50 -7.77
CA VAL A 398 -13.49 -10.43 -9.01
C VAL A 398 -13.69 -11.63 -9.93
N GLY A 399 -14.69 -12.47 -9.64
CA GLY A 399 -14.99 -13.68 -10.43
C GLY A 399 -14.01 -14.83 -10.24
N GLU A 400 -13.26 -14.85 -9.14
CA GLU A 400 -12.28 -15.90 -8.82
C GLU A 400 -12.82 -16.92 -7.83
N THR A 401 -12.22 -18.10 -7.84
CA THR A 401 -12.44 -19.15 -6.82
C THR A 401 -11.17 -19.36 -6.02
N ARG A 402 -11.24 -19.21 -4.70
CA ARG A 402 -10.13 -19.48 -3.77
C ARG A 402 -10.67 -19.78 -2.37
N PRO A 403 -9.92 -20.49 -1.51
CA PRO A 403 -10.32 -20.72 -0.13
C PRO A 403 -10.54 -19.40 0.62
N MET A 404 -11.63 -19.29 1.36
CA MET A 404 -11.88 -18.20 2.28
C MET A 404 -10.94 -18.34 3.48
N ARG A 405 -10.18 -17.28 3.77
CA ARG A 405 -9.23 -17.20 4.88
C ARG A 405 -9.55 -16.00 5.75
N SER A 406 -8.88 -15.89 6.90
CA SER A 406 -8.92 -14.67 7.70
C SER A 406 -8.46 -13.45 6.87
N PRO A 407 -8.91 -12.23 7.22
CA PRO A 407 -8.53 -11.01 6.52
C PRO A 407 -7.02 -10.89 6.37
N GLY A 408 -6.58 -10.58 5.17
CA GLY A 408 -5.17 -10.33 4.86
C GLY A 408 -4.79 -8.86 5.07
N ARG A 409 -3.54 -8.54 4.84
CA ARG A 409 -3.01 -7.17 4.99
C ARG A 409 -3.73 -6.12 4.14
N ARG A 410 -4.26 -6.53 2.97
CA ARG A 410 -5.01 -5.65 2.08
C ARG A 410 -6.35 -5.27 2.70
N GLU A 411 -7.06 -6.24 3.24
CA GLU A 411 -8.35 -6.03 3.90
C GLU A 411 -8.19 -5.13 5.12
N VAL A 412 -7.20 -5.38 5.96
CA VAL A 412 -6.87 -4.52 7.12
C VAL A 412 -6.58 -3.09 6.68
N GLY A 413 -5.73 -2.89 5.67
CA GLY A 413 -5.37 -1.55 5.20
C GLY A 413 -6.52 -0.79 4.54
N HIS A 414 -7.46 -1.49 3.86
CA HIS A 414 -8.64 -0.86 3.26
C HIS A 414 -9.68 -0.51 4.33
N GLY A 415 -9.84 -1.35 5.36
CA GLY A 415 -10.68 -1.06 6.52
C GLY A 415 -10.20 0.19 7.25
N SER A 416 -8.92 0.24 7.59
CA SER A 416 -8.30 1.39 8.25
C SER A 416 -8.42 2.70 7.45
N LEU A 417 -8.32 2.65 6.12
CA LEU A 417 -8.54 3.84 5.28
C LEU A 417 -9.98 4.35 5.40
N ALA A 418 -10.95 3.45 5.31
CA ALA A 418 -12.36 3.84 5.42
C ALA A 418 -12.69 4.31 6.85
N GLU A 419 -12.07 3.71 7.86
CA GLU A 419 -12.20 4.13 9.26
C GLU A 419 -11.73 5.57 9.45
N ARG A 420 -10.51 5.89 9.02
CA ARG A 420 -9.96 7.25 9.12
C ARG A 420 -10.78 8.29 8.37
N ALA A 421 -11.40 7.93 7.25
CA ALA A 421 -12.26 8.83 6.50
C ALA A 421 -13.57 9.18 7.24
N ILE A 422 -14.09 8.27 8.06
CA ILE A 422 -15.38 8.45 8.76
C ILE A 422 -15.20 9.09 10.15
N ILE A 423 -14.11 8.82 10.85
CA ILE A 423 -13.86 9.34 12.20
C ILE A 423 -14.13 10.85 12.34
N PRO A 424 -13.69 11.75 11.45
CA PRO A 424 -13.86 13.19 11.60
C PRO A 424 -15.33 13.64 11.56
N VAL A 425 -16.21 12.86 10.97
CA VAL A 425 -17.64 13.18 10.83
C VAL A 425 -18.54 12.48 11.84
N LEU A 426 -17.97 11.62 12.69
CA LEU A 426 -18.73 10.96 13.75
C LEU A 426 -19.25 11.96 14.80
N PRO A 427 -20.39 11.69 15.43
CA PRO A 427 -20.85 12.48 16.55
C PRO A 427 -19.94 12.34 17.77
N PRO A 428 -19.83 13.36 18.62
CA PRO A 428 -19.12 13.26 19.89
C PRO A 428 -19.70 12.16 20.81
N LYS A 429 -18.83 11.50 21.57
CA LYS A 429 -19.21 10.40 22.47
C LYS A 429 -20.26 10.80 23.51
N ASP A 430 -20.24 12.05 23.96
CA ASP A 430 -21.19 12.59 24.93
C ASP A 430 -22.62 12.69 24.39
N THR A 431 -22.77 12.91 23.09
CA THR A 431 -24.07 13.03 22.44
C THR A 431 -24.54 11.72 21.83
N PHE A 432 -23.62 10.80 21.53
CA PHE A 432 -23.95 9.50 20.94
C PHE A 432 -23.07 8.40 21.53
N PRO A 433 -23.41 7.89 22.74
CA PRO A 433 -22.54 7.03 23.56
C PRO A 433 -22.53 5.55 23.14
N TYR A 434 -22.54 5.27 21.85
CA TYR A 434 -22.50 3.93 21.29
C TYR A 434 -21.11 3.57 20.74
N VAL A 435 -20.75 2.31 20.85
CA VAL A 435 -19.69 1.72 20.03
C VAL A 435 -20.27 1.42 18.67
N LEU A 436 -19.59 1.85 17.63
CA LEU A 436 -20.02 1.68 16.24
C LEU A 436 -19.13 0.66 15.53
N ARG A 437 -19.74 -0.37 14.97
CA ARG A 437 -19.04 -1.31 14.11
C ARG A 437 -19.65 -1.30 12.72
N VAL A 438 -18.84 -0.95 11.72
CA VAL A 438 -19.21 -1.04 10.31
C VAL A 438 -18.46 -2.20 9.66
N VAL A 439 -19.16 -2.98 8.86
CA VAL A 439 -18.58 -4.03 8.02
C VAL A 439 -18.92 -3.76 6.57
N SER A 440 -17.91 -3.62 5.73
CA SER A 440 -18.05 -3.42 4.29
C SER A 440 -17.74 -4.70 3.53
N GLU A 441 -18.73 -5.27 2.87
CA GLU A 441 -18.62 -6.45 2.01
C GLU A 441 -18.51 -6.01 0.55
N VAL A 442 -17.38 -6.31 -0.09
CA VAL A 442 -17.20 -6.03 -1.52
C VAL A 442 -17.91 -7.09 -2.34
N LEU A 443 -19.02 -6.72 -2.96
CA LEU A 443 -19.82 -7.63 -3.79
C LEU A 443 -19.26 -7.73 -5.21
N SER A 444 -18.71 -6.63 -5.75
CA SER A 444 -18.07 -6.59 -7.07
C SER A 444 -16.98 -5.53 -7.11
N SER A 445 -15.88 -5.80 -7.82
CA SER A 445 -14.72 -4.91 -7.88
C SER A 445 -14.32 -4.57 -9.31
N ASN A 446 -14.32 -3.28 -9.62
CA ASN A 446 -13.66 -2.71 -10.80
C ASN A 446 -12.83 -1.47 -10.40
N GLY A 447 -12.04 -1.63 -9.33
CA GLY A 447 -11.17 -0.60 -8.75
C GLY A 447 -11.83 0.26 -7.68
N SER A 448 -11.00 0.78 -6.78
CA SER A 448 -11.34 1.70 -5.68
C SER A 448 -12.51 1.25 -4.79
N THR A 449 -12.46 0.02 -4.35
CA THR A 449 -13.48 -0.57 -3.45
C THR A 449 -13.39 0.00 -2.03
N SER A 450 -12.22 0.47 -1.59
CA SER A 450 -12.06 1.17 -0.31
C SER A 450 -12.84 2.49 -0.28
N MET A 451 -12.84 3.26 -1.38
CA MET A 451 -13.68 4.46 -1.49
C MET A 451 -15.17 4.10 -1.54
N GLY A 452 -15.53 3.00 -2.22
CA GLY A 452 -16.88 2.46 -2.17
C GLY A 452 -17.31 2.08 -0.76
N SER A 453 -16.37 1.60 0.08
CA SER A 453 -16.62 1.30 1.49
C SER A 453 -16.91 2.56 2.31
N VAL A 454 -16.19 3.66 2.07
CA VAL A 454 -16.46 4.95 2.73
C VAL A 454 -17.89 5.42 2.43
N CYS A 455 -18.27 5.46 1.16
CA CYS A 455 -19.61 5.86 0.75
C CYS A 455 -20.71 4.92 1.30
N GLY A 456 -20.49 3.60 1.23
CA GLY A 456 -21.41 2.61 1.79
C GLY A 456 -21.56 2.73 3.30
N SER A 457 -20.46 3.06 4.01
CA SER A 457 -20.48 3.26 5.46
C SER A 457 -21.27 4.49 5.87
N THR A 458 -21.13 5.59 5.14
CA THR A 458 -21.96 6.78 5.34
C THR A 458 -23.45 6.42 5.26
N LEU A 459 -23.86 5.70 4.20
CA LEU A 459 -25.26 5.27 4.03
C LEU A 459 -25.71 4.36 5.18
N ALA A 460 -24.90 3.38 5.57
CA ALA A 460 -25.25 2.44 6.62
C ALA A 460 -25.36 3.11 8.01
N LEU A 461 -24.44 4.04 8.33
CA LEU A 461 -24.47 4.78 9.60
C LEU A 461 -25.68 5.72 9.66
N MET A 462 -26.00 6.41 8.57
CA MET A 462 -27.17 7.27 8.52
C MET A 462 -28.49 6.46 8.60
N ASP A 463 -28.56 5.29 7.96
CA ASP A 463 -29.70 4.35 8.07
C ASP A 463 -29.87 3.83 9.51
N ALA A 464 -28.75 3.64 10.24
CA ALA A 464 -28.75 3.26 11.65
C ALA A 464 -29.13 4.42 12.61
N GLY A 465 -29.35 5.63 12.10
CA GLY A 465 -29.70 6.82 12.90
C GLY A 465 -28.49 7.50 13.55
N VAL A 466 -27.28 7.23 13.09
CA VAL A 466 -26.07 7.93 13.58
C VAL A 466 -26.05 9.36 13.01
N PRO A 467 -26.01 10.41 13.86
CA PRO A 467 -26.04 11.80 13.41
C PRO A 467 -24.66 12.25 12.94
N LEU A 468 -24.24 11.79 11.73
CA LEU A 468 -23.01 12.24 11.11
C LEU A 468 -23.02 13.75 10.86
N LYS A 469 -21.88 14.42 11.05
CA LYS A 469 -21.72 15.86 10.76
C LYS A 469 -21.95 16.17 9.28
N ALA A 470 -21.45 15.28 8.41
CA ALA A 470 -21.58 15.36 6.95
C ALA A 470 -21.42 13.97 6.32
N PRO A 471 -21.94 13.74 5.11
CA PRO A 471 -21.60 12.54 4.34
C PRO A 471 -20.16 12.62 3.83
N VAL A 472 -19.51 11.43 3.71
CA VAL A 472 -18.16 11.29 3.15
C VAL A 472 -18.21 10.45 1.88
#